data_03c63db725481d6298ddf4a5c133ca3b
#
_entry.id   03c63db725481d6298ddf4a5c133ca3b
#
_cell.length_a   1.000
_cell.length_b   1.000
_cell.length_c   1.000
_cell.angle_alpha   90.00
_cell.angle_beta   90.00
_cell.angle_gamma   90.00
#
_symmetry.space_group_name_H-M   'P 1'
#
loop_
_entity.id
_entity.type
_entity.pdbx_description
1 polymer ?
#
loop_
_entity_poly.entity_id
_entity_poly.type
_entity_poly.pdbx_seq_one_letter_code
_entity_poly.pdbx_strand_id
1 'polypeptide(L)'
;MTTNLLKFGEPNAKLKKMLKKLGLKLKTFTLPAGHTCPGAKDCLSRANKVTGKITDGPDTLFRCFAASSEATYPSLREMVWYNLGLLKDSLVDGVDACADLICESLPKKFDVMRVHVGGDYFNEKYLQACAWPSGSCFLNSSASFNI
;
A
#
# COMPACT_ATOMS: atom_id res chain seq x y z
N MET A 1 -16.74 16.65 -10.71
CA MET A 1 -15.29 16.28 -10.68
C MET A 1 -15.18 14.87 -10.16
N THR A 2 -14.63 13.98 -10.93
CA THR A 2 -14.28 12.64 -10.44
C THR A 2 -13.06 12.77 -9.56
N THR A 3 -13.24 12.70 -8.26
CA THR A 3 -12.14 12.66 -7.31
C THR A 3 -11.40 11.33 -7.52
N ASN A 4 -10.14 11.39 -7.90
CA ASN A 4 -9.30 10.20 -8.00
C ASN A 4 -9.02 9.67 -6.60
N LEU A 5 -9.47 8.46 -6.31
CA LEU A 5 -9.31 7.81 -5.02
C LEU A 5 -8.25 6.71 -5.08
N LEU A 6 -7.63 6.43 -3.94
CA LEU A 6 -6.72 5.30 -3.79
C LEU A 6 -7.46 3.97 -4.04
N LYS A 7 -6.73 3.01 -4.59
CA LYS A 7 -7.26 1.67 -4.88
C LYS A 7 -6.79 0.67 -3.83
N PHE A 8 -7.71 -0.18 -3.40
CA PHE A 8 -7.47 -1.24 -2.42
C PHE A 8 -7.61 -2.61 -3.07
N GLY A 9 -6.83 -3.56 -2.56
CA GLY A 9 -6.86 -4.94 -3.04
C GLY A 9 -7.66 -5.86 -2.12
N GLU A 10 -7.79 -7.09 -2.59
CA GLU A 10 -8.40 -8.20 -1.85
C GLU A 10 -7.31 -9.10 -1.24
N PRO A 11 -7.58 -9.81 -0.15
CA PRO A 11 -6.66 -10.80 0.38
C PRO A 11 -6.45 -11.95 -0.61
N ASN A 12 -5.31 -12.64 -0.48
CA ASN A 12 -5.07 -13.84 -1.26
C ASN A 12 -6.10 -14.95 -0.94
N ALA A 13 -6.23 -15.94 -1.82
CA ALA A 13 -7.25 -16.99 -1.72
C ALA A 13 -7.21 -17.76 -0.38
N LYS A 14 -6.02 -18.05 0.14
CA LYS A 14 -5.83 -18.75 1.41
C LYS A 14 -6.35 -17.93 2.59
N LEU A 15 -5.97 -16.68 2.66
CA LEU A 15 -6.41 -15.75 3.71
C LEU A 15 -7.90 -15.45 3.59
N LYS A 16 -8.41 -15.28 2.37
CA LYS A 16 -9.84 -15.07 2.09
C LYS A 16 -10.71 -16.22 2.60
N LYS A 17 -10.26 -17.47 2.41
CA LYS A 17 -10.96 -18.65 2.91
C LYS A 17 -11.02 -18.68 4.44
N MET A 18 -9.93 -18.34 5.10
CA MET A 18 -9.86 -18.27 6.58
C MET A 18 -10.77 -17.15 7.11
N LEU A 19 -10.69 -15.97 6.55
CA LEU A 19 -11.49 -14.80 6.97
C LEU A 19 -12.99 -15.03 6.78
N LYS A 20 -13.38 -15.72 5.71
CA LYS A 20 -14.79 -16.10 5.48
C LYS A 20 -15.33 -16.97 6.62
N LYS A 21 -14.54 -17.88 7.17
CA LYS A 21 -14.93 -18.69 8.34
C LYS A 21 -15.14 -17.86 9.60
N LEU A 22 -14.40 -16.74 9.72
CA LEU A 22 -14.49 -15.83 10.86
C LEU A 22 -15.53 -14.72 10.66
N GLY A 23 -16.17 -14.66 9.48
CA GLY A 23 -17.11 -13.59 9.13
C GLY A 23 -16.47 -12.21 8.98
N LEU A 24 -15.14 -12.15 8.74
CA LEU A 24 -14.38 -10.91 8.63
C LEU A 24 -14.12 -10.51 7.18
N LYS A 25 -14.17 -9.20 6.91
CA LYS A 25 -13.81 -8.58 5.63
C LYS A 25 -12.47 -7.88 5.75
N LEU A 26 -11.49 -8.32 4.97
CA LEU A 26 -10.16 -7.71 4.91
C LEU A 26 -9.98 -7.01 3.57
N LYS A 27 -9.42 -5.81 3.62
CA LYS A 27 -8.91 -5.07 2.47
C LYS A 27 -7.41 -4.89 2.61
N THR A 28 -6.72 -4.75 1.49
CA THR A 28 -5.27 -4.56 1.46
C THR A 28 -4.92 -3.25 0.80
N PHE A 29 -3.85 -2.62 1.28
CA PHE A 29 -3.25 -1.45 0.65
C PHE A 29 -1.80 -1.75 0.34
N THR A 30 -1.36 -1.39 -0.86
CA THR A 30 -0.04 -1.76 -1.37
C THR A 30 0.57 -0.60 -2.15
N LEU A 31 1.87 -0.41 -1.99
CA LEU A 31 2.70 0.53 -2.74
C LEU A 31 3.83 -0.20 -3.46
N PRO A 32 4.50 0.42 -4.44
CA PRO A 32 5.57 -0.25 -5.18
C PRO A 32 6.73 -0.71 -4.29
N ALA A 33 6.95 -2.01 -4.24
CA ALA A 33 8.00 -2.62 -3.43
C ALA A 33 9.40 -2.11 -3.83
N GLY A 34 10.25 -1.89 -2.84
CA GLY A 34 11.59 -1.38 -3.01
C GLY A 34 11.65 0.12 -3.34
N HIS A 35 10.77 0.60 -4.22
CA HIS A 35 10.66 2.03 -4.54
C HIS A 35 10.14 2.87 -3.37
N THR A 36 9.39 2.27 -2.48
CA THR A 36 8.82 2.90 -1.28
C THR A 36 9.37 2.35 0.03
N CYS A 37 10.46 1.61 -0.02
CA CYS A 37 11.08 0.93 1.12
C CYS A 37 12.45 1.52 1.45
N PRO A 38 12.53 2.72 2.08
CA PRO A 38 13.80 3.40 2.30
C PRO A 38 14.76 2.66 3.24
N GLY A 39 14.22 1.82 4.14
CA GLY A 39 15.03 1.02 5.07
C GLY A 39 15.39 -0.38 4.55
N ALA A 40 14.93 -0.77 3.37
CA ALA A 40 15.19 -2.09 2.85
C ALA A 40 16.66 -2.25 2.42
N LYS A 41 17.28 -3.35 2.85
CA LYS A 41 18.64 -3.72 2.49
C LYS A 41 18.67 -5.16 1.98
N ASP A 42 18.39 -6.11 2.84
CA ASP A 42 18.48 -7.55 2.56
C ASP A 42 17.39 -8.04 1.57
N CYS A 43 16.26 -7.35 1.51
CA CYS A 43 15.15 -7.67 0.62
C CYS A 43 14.92 -6.62 -0.48
N LEU A 44 15.87 -5.70 -0.70
CA LEU A 44 15.68 -4.63 -1.66
C LEU A 44 15.62 -5.18 -3.09
N SER A 45 14.41 -5.23 -3.63
CA SER A 45 14.13 -5.58 -5.01
C SER A 45 13.05 -4.64 -5.55
N ARG A 46 13.18 -4.24 -6.81
CA ARG A 46 12.28 -3.29 -7.48
C ARG A 46 11.81 -3.86 -8.81
N ALA A 47 10.52 -3.87 -9.04
CA ALA A 47 9.97 -4.15 -10.36
C ALA A 47 9.88 -2.86 -11.17
N ASN A 48 10.32 -2.89 -12.41
CA ASN A 48 10.17 -1.74 -13.32
C ASN A 48 8.69 -1.44 -13.56
N LYS A 49 8.32 -0.17 -13.46
CA LYS A 49 6.93 0.29 -13.62
C LYS A 49 6.28 -0.17 -14.92
N VAL A 50 7.00 -0.15 -16.02
CA VAL A 50 6.50 -0.44 -17.35
C VAL A 50 6.66 -1.91 -17.71
N THR A 51 7.89 -2.42 -17.60
CA THR A 51 8.24 -3.76 -18.07
C THR A 51 8.02 -4.87 -17.04
N GLY A 52 7.96 -4.53 -15.76
CA GLY A 52 7.93 -5.49 -14.65
C GLY A 52 9.26 -6.17 -14.38
N LYS A 53 10.34 -5.84 -15.11
CA LYS A 53 11.66 -6.43 -14.88
C LYS A 53 12.15 -6.11 -13.47
N ILE A 54 12.58 -7.14 -12.75
CA ILE A 54 13.10 -6.98 -11.38
C ILE A 54 14.58 -6.62 -11.41
N THR A 55 14.96 -5.67 -10.55
CA THR A 55 16.34 -5.34 -10.22
C THR A 55 16.50 -5.48 -8.71
N ASP A 56 17.47 -6.30 -8.29
CA ASP A 56 17.82 -6.48 -6.88
C ASP A 56 18.80 -5.39 -6.44
N GLY A 57 18.81 -5.06 -5.16
CA GLY A 57 19.77 -4.14 -4.57
C GLY A 57 21.14 -4.81 -4.38
N PRO A 58 22.20 -4.02 -4.08
CA PRO A 58 23.56 -4.55 -3.95
C PRO A 58 23.74 -5.54 -2.79
N ASP A 59 22.95 -5.40 -1.74
CA ASP A 59 23.02 -6.22 -0.52
C ASP A 59 21.83 -7.19 -0.40
N THR A 60 21.10 -7.44 -1.47
CA THR A 60 19.90 -8.30 -1.45
C THR A 60 20.30 -9.75 -1.15
N LEU A 61 19.82 -10.27 -0.03
CA LEU A 61 20.00 -11.67 0.38
C LEU A 61 18.85 -12.56 -0.12
N PHE A 62 17.65 -12.01 -0.22
CA PHE A 62 16.47 -12.70 -0.75
C PHE A 62 15.60 -11.74 -1.53
N ARG A 63 15.00 -12.24 -2.61
CA ARG A 63 14.13 -11.42 -3.44
C ARG A 63 12.79 -11.12 -2.75
N CYS A 64 12.41 -9.85 -2.72
CA CYS A 64 11.15 -9.41 -2.15
C CYS A 64 9.97 -10.09 -2.83
N PHE A 65 9.10 -10.70 -2.04
CA PHE A 65 7.86 -11.32 -2.51
C PHE A 65 6.94 -10.33 -3.24
N ALA A 66 6.80 -9.11 -2.70
CA ALA A 66 5.95 -8.09 -3.30
C ALA A 66 6.48 -7.63 -4.66
N ALA A 67 7.80 -7.44 -4.81
CA ALA A 67 8.41 -7.12 -6.10
C ALA A 67 8.18 -8.24 -7.14
N SER A 68 8.27 -9.49 -6.71
CA SER A 68 7.98 -10.65 -7.57
C SER A 68 6.52 -10.68 -8.03
N SER A 69 5.59 -10.33 -7.14
CA SER A 69 4.16 -10.22 -7.48
C SER A 69 3.89 -9.10 -8.48
N GLU A 70 4.53 -7.95 -8.30
CA GLU A 70 4.42 -6.83 -9.24
C GLU A 70 5.00 -7.17 -10.63
N ALA A 71 6.08 -7.95 -10.68
CA ALA A 71 6.64 -8.44 -11.94
C ALA A 71 5.69 -9.37 -12.68
N THR A 72 5.00 -10.23 -11.93
CA THR A 72 4.11 -11.27 -12.46
C THR A 72 2.75 -10.72 -12.90
N TYR A 73 2.20 -9.76 -12.14
CA TYR A 73 0.84 -9.26 -12.34
C TYR A 73 0.82 -7.78 -12.77
N PRO A 74 0.67 -7.47 -14.07
CA PRO A 74 0.62 -6.10 -14.57
C PRO A 74 -0.46 -5.24 -13.90
N SER A 75 -1.64 -5.79 -13.63
CA SER A 75 -2.74 -5.07 -12.97
C SER A 75 -2.39 -4.64 -11.53
N LEU A 76 -1.66 -5.48 -10.80
CA LEU A 76 -1.14 -5.11 -9.49
C LEU A 76 -0.11 -3.98 -9.62
N ARG A 77 0.81 -4.10 -10.58
CA ARG A 77 1.83 -3.08 -10.85
C ARG A 77 1.20 -1.73 -11.19
N GLU A 78 0.20 -1.70 -12.06
CA GLU A 78 -0.54 -0.48 -12.38
C GLU A 78 -1.20 0.13 -11.15
N MET A 79 -1.85 -0.67 -10.32
CA MET A 79 -2.53 -0.21 -9.11
C MET A 79 -1.56 0.42 -8.10
N VAL A 80 -0.44 -0.22 -7.81
CA VAL A 80 0.51 0.28 -6.81
C VAL A 80 1.17 1.59 -7.26
N TRP A 81 1.50 1.73 -8.54
CA TRP A 81 2.05 2.95 -9.10
C TRP A 81 1.02 4.09 -9.18
N TYR A 82 -0.22 3.77 -9.49
CA TYR A 82 -1.33 4.71 -9.43
C TYR A 82 -1.50 5.29 -8.01
N ASN A 83 -1.51 4.42 -7.00
CA ASN A 83 -1.60 4.84 -5.60
C ASN A 83 -0.43 5.74 -5.19
N LEU A 84 0.79 5.36 -5.55
CA LEU A 84 1.97 6.18 -5.23
C LEU A 84 1.91 7.55 -5.89
N GLY A 85 1.46 7.61 -7.15
CA GLY A 85 1.26 8.88 -7.86
C GLY A 85 0.32 9.81 -7.11
N LEU A 86 -0.86 9.33 -6.74
CA LEU A 86 -1.84 10.12 -5.99
C LEU A 86 -1.33 10.58 -4.62
N LEU A 87 -0.63 9.72 -3.89
CA LEU A 87 -0.05 10.09 -2.60
C LEU A 87 1.02 11.18 -2.75
N LYS A 88 1.90 11.05 -3.74
CA LYS A 88 2.93 12.07 -4.00
C LYS A 88 2.32 13.39 -4.41
N ASP A 89 1.31 13.37 -5.28
CA ASP A 89 0.63 14.58 -5.74
C ASP A 89 -0.08 15.27 -4.57
N SER A 90 -0.78 14.53 -3.72
CA SER A 90 -1.45 15.09 -2.54
C SER A 90 -0.47 15.67 -1.52
N LEU A 91 0.72 15.08 -1.38
CA LEU A 91 1.77 15.60 -0.48
C LEU A 91 2.39 16.93 -0.96
N VAL A 92 2.28 17.26 -2.24
CA VAL A 92 2.65 18.60 -2.75
C VAL A 92 1.76 19.67 -2.11
N ASP A 93 0.48 19.37 -1.90
CA ASP A 93 -0.49 20.25 -1.25
C ASP A 93 -0.42 20.20 0.28
N GLY A 94 0.31 19.24 0.83
CA GLY A 94 0.59 19.13 2.27
C GLY A 94 0.17 17.79 2.88
N VAL A 95 0.54 17.63 4.16
CA VAL A 95 0.20 16.42 4.95
C VAL A 95 -1.30 16.28 5.12
N ASP A 96 -2.02 17.37 5.35
CA ASP A 96 -3.47 17.38 5.54
C ASP A 96 -4.21 16.91 4.28
N ALA A 97 -3.80 17.39 3.10
CA ALA A 97 -4.37 16.98 1.83
C ALA A 97 -4.16 15.47 1.57
N CYS A 98 -3.01 14.94 1.94
CA CYS A 98 -2.73 13.51 1.85
C CYS A 98 -3.59 12.71 2.85
N ALA A 99 -3.76 13.20 4.07
CA ALA A 99 -4.63 12.58 5.08
C ALA A 99 -6.09 12.55 4.60
N ASP A 100 -6.58 13.64 4.03
CA ASP A 100 -7.93 13.71 3.46
C ASP A 100 -8.12 12.72 2.32
N LEU A 101 -7.15 12.63 1.40
CA LEU A 101 -7.17 11.64 0.32
C LEU A 101 -7.27 10.21 0.86
N ILE A 102 -6.48 9.88 1.87
CA ILE A 102 -6.51 8.56 2.51
C ILE A 102 -7.90 8.29 3.11
N CYS A 103 -8.43 9.23 3.88
CA CYS A 103 -9.74 9.10 4.53
C CYS A 103 -10.89 8.94 3.53
N GLU A 104 -10.92 9.75 2.50
CA GLU A 104 -11.94 9.70 1.45
C GLU A 104 -11.88 8.43 0.61
N SER A 105 -10.68 7.86 0.48
CA SER A 105 -10.43 6.65 -0.31
C SER A 105 -10.82 5.37 0.41
N LEU A 106 -10.96 5.37 1.73
CA LEU A 106 -11.20 4.15 2.49
C LEU A 106 -12.47 3.42 2.03
N PRO A 107 -12.42 2.09 1.88
CA PRO A 107 -13.60 1.30 1.58
C PRO A 107 -14.66 1.47 2.66
N LYS A 108 -15.94 1.52 2.25
CA LYS A 108 -17.05 1.75 3.20
C LYS A 108 -17.29 0.59 4.17
N LYS A 109 -16.89 -0.62 3.79
CA LYS A 109 -17.16 -1.85 4.57
C LYS A 109 -15.93 -2.74 4.59
N PHE A 110 -15.22 -2.74 5.70
CA PHE A 110 -14.15 -3.69 6.00
C PHE A 110 -14.01 -3.82 7.53
N ASP A 111 -13.51 -4.94 7.98
CA ASP A 111 -13.25 -5.20 9.41
C ASP A 111 -11.76 -5.09 9.72
N VAL A 112 -10.92 -5.44 8.74
CA VAL A 112 -9.45 -5.43 8.86
C VAL A 112 -8.84 -4.78 7.62
N MET A 113 -7.87 -3.89 7.83
CA MET A 113 -7.04 -3.33 6.77
C MET A 113 -5.60 -3.81 6.96
N ARG A 114 -5.04 -4.47 5.95
CA ARG A 114 -3.61 -4.77 5.89
C ARG A 114 -2.91 -3.70 5.06
N VAL A 115 -2.19 -2.83 5.74
CA VAL A 115 -1.42 -1.75 5.11
C VAL A 115 -0.04 -2.24 4.75
N HIS A 116 0.46 -1.83 3.59
CA HIS A 116 1.78 -2.20 3.05
C HIS A 116 2.00 -3.72 2.95
N VAL A 117 1.14 -4.40 2.19
CA VAL A 117 1.42 -5.78 1.76
C VAL A 117 2.70 -5.83 0.93
N GLY A 118 2.92 -4.80 0.11
CA GLY A 118 4.18 -4.45 -0.51
C GLY A 118 4.42 -2.94 -0.35
N GLY A 119 5.68 -2.54 -0.38
CA GLY A 119 6.06 -1.15 -0.08
C GLY A 119 6.09 -0.85 1.41
N ASP A 120 6.32 0.40 1.75
CA ASP A 120 6.40 0.89 3.13
C ASP A 120 6.13 2.40 3.17
N TYR A 121 6.29 3.03 4.33
CA TYR A 121 6.27 4.47 4.49
C TYR A 121 7.48 5.08 3.80
N PHE A 122 7.28 5.67 2.63
CA PHE A 122 8.37 6.13 1.77
C PHE A 122 8.98 7.48 2.21
N ASN A 123 8.30 8.24 3.06
CA ASN A 123 8.83 9.42 3.71
C ASN A 123 8.05 9.78 4.98
N GLU A 124 8.60 10.71 5.76
CA GLU A 124 8.02 11.16 7.02
C GLU A 124 6.65 11.83 6.84
N LYS A 125 6.46 12.63 5.81
CA LYS A 125 5.20 13.33 5.55
C LYS A 125 4.06 12.36 5.28
N TYR A 126 4.33 11.28 4.55
CA TYR A 126 3.35 10.23 4.30
C TYR A 126 3.02 9.47 5.61
N LEU A 127 4.03 9.17 6.41
CA LEU A 127 3.82 8.57 7.73
C LEU A 127 2.95 9.48 8.62
N GLN A 128 3.24 10.79 8.66
CA GLN A 128 2.44 11.77 9.39
C GLN A 128 1.00 11.83 8.88
N ALA A 129 0.78 11.79 7.57
CA ALA A 129 -0.57 11.76 6.99
C ALA A 129 -1.36 10.52 7.43
N CYS A 130 -0.73 9.36 7.51
CA CYS A 130 -1.34 8.13 8.00
C CYS A 130 -1.66 8.16 9.50
N ALA A 131 -0.87 8.88 10.30
CA ALA A 131 -0.97 8.98 11.75
C ALA A 131 -1.72 10.23 12.24
N TRP A 132 -2.19 11.10 11.36
CA TRP A 132 -2.80 12.38 11.69
C TRP A 132 -4.05 12.21 12.57
N PRO A 133 -4.21 12.98 13.68
CA PRO A 133 -5.30 12.79 14.65
C PRO A 133 -6.70 12.97 14.09
N SER A 134 -6.90 13.92 13.18
CA SER A 134 -8.16 14.14 12.48
C SER A 134 -8.34 13.21 11.28
N GLY A 135 -7.25 12.61 10.82
CA GLY A 135 -7.16 11.72 9.68
C GLY A 135 -6.60 10.35 10.02
N SER A 136 -6.63 9.93 11.28
CA SER A 136 -6.23 8.57 11.69
C SER A 136 -7.21 7.51 11.15
N CYS A 137 -7.62 7.70 9.88
CA CYS A 137 -8.58 6.84 9.21
C CYS A 137 -8.06 5.42 9.09
N PHE A 138 -6.75 5.23 8.94
CA PHE A 138 -6.14 3.90 9.07
C PHE A 138 -6.08 3.41 10.51
N LEU A 139 -6.04 4.32 11.51
CA LEU A 139 -5.84 3.97 12.91
C LEU A 139 -7.15 4.01 13.74
N ASN A 140 -8.15 4.78 13.32
CA ASN A 140 -9.43 4.97 14.04
C ASN A 140 -10.63 4.21 13.42
N SER A 141 -10.44 3.53 12.31
CA SER A 141 -11.47 2.59 11.89
C SER A 141 -11.52 1.46 12.94
N SER A 142 -12.69 0.94 13.22
CA SER A 142 -12.88 -0.25 14.07
C SER A 142 -12.15 -1.51 13.53
N ALA A 143 -11.26 -1.30 12.57
CA ALA A 143 -10.42 -2.30 11.96
C ALA A 143 -9.12 -2.48 12.75
N SER A 144 -8.77 -3.71 13.04
CA SER A 144 -7.48 -4.06 13.64
C SER A 144 -6.38 -3.94 12.60
N PHE A 145 -5.35 -3.14 12.89
CA PHE A 145 -4.17 -3.02 12.04
C PHE A 145 -3.15 -4.09 12.38
N ASN A 146 -2.75 -4.87 11.38
CA ASN A 146 -1.50 -5.60 11.41
C ASN A 146 -0.51 -4.84 10.52
N ILE A 147 0.39 -4.15 11.15
CA ILE A 147 1.56 -3.56 10.51
C ILE A 147 2.52 -4.68 10.12
#